data_f01d6d5ff106b5bd5f94e49e0264598c
#
_entry.id   f01d6d5ff106b5bd5f94e49e0264598c
#
_cell.length_a   1.000
_cell.length_b   1.000
_cell.length_c   1.000
_cell.angle_alpha   90.00
_cell.angle_beta   90.00
_cell.angle_gamma   90.00
#
_symmetry.space_group_name_H-M   'P 1'
#
loop_
_entity.id
_entity.type
_entity.pdbx_description
1 polymer ?
#
loop_
_entity_poly.entity_id
_entity_poly.type
_entity_poly.pdbx_seq_one_letter_code
_entity_poly.pdbx_strand_id
1 'polypeptide(L)'
;MTRTLEELGERLFAGRTAEVYAWSDTEVIKLYQPWVSENTAEQERASTQAALNLGIAVPKVGDIVTVDGRPGLILERIRGVTMMSRIESDVSRAGCFARQLAEIHVAISSIVADERLPEQSAVLQTKIARCESLTESARQKALASLAQMP
;
A
#
# COMPACT_ATOMS: atom_id res chain seq x y z
N MET A 1 -22.01 -6.06 -0.59
CA MET A 1 -22.18 -7.52 -0.85
C MET A 1 -21.22 -8.25 0.07
N THR A 2 -21.71 -9.16 0.90
CA THR A 2 -20.86 -9.98 1.78
C THR A 2 -20.58 -11.29 1.07
N ARG A 3 -19.32 -11.63 0.88
CA ARG A 3 -18.87 -12.93 0.36
C ARG A 3 -18.14 -13.71 1.46
N THR A 4 -18.02 -15.01 1.25
CA THR A 4 -17.17 -15.86 2.08
C THR A 4 -15.80 -16.09 1.44
N LEU A 5 -14.83 -16.52 2.23
CA LEU A 5 -13.48 -16.81 1.74
C LEU A 5 -13.48 -17.95 0.69
N GLU A 6 -14.40 -18.91 0.84
CA GLU A 6 -14.58 -20.03 -0.08
C GLU A 6 -15.07 -19.60 -1.48
N GLU A 7 -15.73 -18.44 -1.58
CA GLU A 7 -16.21 -17.87 -2.84
C GLU A 7 -15.13 -17.07 -3.58
N LEU A 8 -13.96 -16.85 -2.97
CA LEU A 8 -12.84 -16.19 -3.63
C LEU A 8 -12.13 -17.16 -4.58
N GLY A 9 -11.52 -16.60 -5.60
CA GLY A 9 -10.68 -17.35 -6.50
C GLY A 9 -9.33 -17.74 -5.88
N GLU A 10 -8.37 -18.08 -6.73
CA GLU A 10 -7.03 -18.48 -6.31
C GLU A 10 -6.35 -17.39 -5.45
N ARG A 11 -5.68 -17.81 -4.38
CA ARG A 11 -4.79 -16.93 -3.61
C ARG A 11 -3.50 -16.68 -4.37
N LEU A 12 -3.32 -15.45 -4.84
CA LEU A 12 -2.18 -15.02 -5.65
C LEU A 12 -0.97 -14.61 -4.82
N PHE A 13 -1.21 -14.08 -3.60
CA PHE A 13 -0.15 -13.60 -2.72
C PHE A 13 -0.61 -13.61 -1.26
N ALA A 14 0.34 -13.80 -0.34
CA ALA A 14 0.12 -13.66 1.10
C ALA A 14 1.21 -12.77 1.70
N GLY A 15 0.79 -11.67 2.32
CA GLY A 15 1.63 -10.73 3.05
C GLY A 15 1.28 -10.69 4.53
N ARG A 16 2.02 -9.87 5.28
CA ARG A 16 1.82 -9.74 6.73
C ARG A 16 0.47 -9.11 7.08
N THR A 17 0.03 -8.11 6.35
CA THR A 17 -1.18 -7.32 6.68
C THR A 17 -2.36 -7.61 5.78
N ALA A 18 -2.16 -8.29 4.66
CA ALA A 18 -3.21 -8.65 3.72
C ALA A 18 -2.81 -9.86 2.87
N GLU A 19 -3.82 -10.49 2.30
CA GLU A 19 -3.71 -11.52 1.27
C GLU A 19 -4.35 -11.00 -0.02
N VAL A 20 -3.89 -11.48 -1.17
CA VAL A 20 -4.46 -11.10 -2.46
C VAL A 20 -5.04 -12.34 -3.12
N TYR A 21 -6.31 -12.24 -3.50
CA TYR A 21 -7.04 -13.31 -4.21
C TYR A 21 -7.52 -12.82 -5.57
N ALA A 22 -7.69 -13.73 -6.51
CA ALA A 22 -8.42 -13.45 -7.74
C ALA A 22 -9.87 -13.12 -7.40
N TRP A 23 -10.37 -11.96 -7.89
CA TRP A 23 -11.76 -11.54 -7.74
C TRP A 23 -12.56 -11.78 -9.02
N SER A 24 -11.94 -11.46 -10.15
CA SER A 24 -12.43 -11.75 -11.51
C SER A 24 -11.22 -11.93 -12.45
N ASP A 25 -11.49 -12.05 -13.74
CA ASP A 25 -10.42 -12.13 -14.74
C ASP A 25 -9.54 -10.87 -14.79
N THR A 26 -10.11 -9.72 -14.44
CA THR A 26 -9.47 -8.39 -14.53
C THR A 26 -9.25 -7.71 -13.19
N GLU A 27 -9.66 -8.33 -12.08
CA GLU A 27 -9.59 -7.74 -10.76
C GLU A 27 -9.03 -8.73 -9.73
N VAL A 28 -8.45 -8.17 -8.68
CA VAL A 28 -8.03 -8.87 -7.48
C VAL A 28 -8.67 -8.22 -6.26
N ILE A 29 -8.82 -8.97 -5.18
CA ILE A 29 -9.17 -8.44 -3.88
C ILE A 29 -7.96 -8.50 -2.96
N LYS A 30 -7.58 -7.37 -2.38
CA LYS A 30 -6.63 -7.27 -1.27
C LYS A 30 -7.42 -7.38 0.02
N LEU A 31 -7.45 -8.58 0.59
CA LEU A 31 -8.18 -8.90 1.81
C LEU A 31 -7.29 -8.66 3.02
N TYR A 32 -7.63 -7.68 3.84
CA TYR A 32 -6.83 -7.32 5.01
C TYR A 32 -6.98 -8.35 6.12
N GLN A 33 -5.93 -8.51 6.92
CA GLN A 33 -5.96 -9.39 8.08
C GLN A 33 -6.93 -8.87 9.15
N PRO A 34 -7.51 -9.74 10.01
CA PRO A 34 -8.55 -9.35 10.96
C PRO A 34 -8.16 -8.25 11.96
N TRP A 35 -6.86 -8.09 12.22
CA TRP A 35 -6.35 -7.04 13.12
C TRP A 35 -6.07 -5.70 12.44
N VAL A 36 -6.29 -5.61 11.12
CA VAL A 36 -6.12 -4.36 10.37
C VAL A 36 -7.41 -3.58 10.42
N SER A 37 -7.32 -2.31 10.76
CA SER A 37 -8.49 -1.43 10.83
C SER A 37 -9.16 -1.23 9.47
N GLU A 38 -10.47 -1.21 9.45
CA GLU A 38 -11.30 -0.85 8.27
C GLU A 38 -10.87 0.49 7.66
N ASN A 39 -10.51 1.46 8.49
CA ASN A 39 -10.00 2.75 8.05
C ASN A 39 -8.71 2.64 7.20
N THR A 40 -7.92 1.56 7.34
CA THR A 40 -6.74 1.33 6.52
C THR A 40 -7.11 1.06 5.06
N ALA A 41 -8.17 0.30 4.82
CA ALA A 41 -8.68 0.03 3.47
C ALA A 41 -9.18 1.32 2.81
N GLU A 42 -9.92 2.16 3.54
CA GLU A 42 -10.39 3.46 3.04
C GLU A 42 -9.24 4.42 2.74
N GLN A 43 -8.25 4.50 3.61
CA GLN A 43 -7.06 5.32 3.38
C GLN A 43 -6.27 4.85 2.16
N GLU A 44 -6.10 3.54 1.97
CA GLU A 44 -5.41 3.00 0.81
C GLU A 44 -6.21 3.27 -0.48
N ARG A 45 -7.53 3.11 -0.44
CA ARG A 45 -8.42 3.43 -1.56
C ARG A 45 -8.30 4.90 -1.95
N ALA A 46 -8.40 5.81 -0.99
CA ALA A 46 -8.32 7.26 -1.22
C ALA A 46 -6.94 7.67 -1.78
N SER A 47 -5.86 7.13 -1.21
CA SER A 47 -4.49 7.43 -1.66
C SER A 47 -4.22 6.90 -3.07
N THR A 48 -4.70 5.69 -3.39
CA THR A 48 -4.55 5.11 -4.73
C THR A 48 -5.37 5.89 -5.76
N GLN A 49 -6.60 6.30 -5.41
CA GLN A 49 -7.40 7.13 -6.29
C GLN A 49 -6.77 8.50 -6.53
N ALA A 50 -6.19 9.13 -5.50
CA ALA A 50 -5.46 10.39 -5.65
C ALA A 50 -4.24 10.22 -6.57
N ALA A 51 -3.49 9.14 -6.42
CA ALA A 51 -2.36 8.81 -7.29
C ALA A 51 -2.79 8.64 -8.76
N LEU A 52 -3.91 7.94 -9.01
CA LEU A 52 -4.51 7.82 -10.35
C LEU A 52 -4.86 9.19 -10.94
N ASN A 53 -5.50 10.05 -10.14
CA ASN A 53 -5.91 11.39 -10.58
C ASN A 53 -4.71 12.29 -10.93
N LEU A 54 -3.57 12.04 -10.31
CA LEU A 54 -2.29 12.71 -10.59
C LEU A 54 -1.53 12.09 -11.77
N GLY A 55 -2.11 11.08 -12.44
CA GLY A 55 -1.49 10.42 -13.59
C GLY A 55 -0.39 9.41 -13.23
N ILE A 56 -0.26 9.03 -11.96
CA ILE A 56 0.68 8.00 -11.54
C ILE A 56 0.15 6.64 -11.99
N ALA A 57 1.02 5.82 -12.59
CA ALA A 57 0.69 4.48 -13.04
C ALA A 57 0.55 3.52 -11.85
N VAL A 58 -0.64 3.48 -11.27
CA VAL A 58 -1.05 2.55 -10.22
C VAL A 58 -2.29 1.76 -10.67
N PRO A 59 -2.59 0.59 -10.08
CA PRO A 59 -3.81 -0.15 -10.40
C PRO A 59 -5.06 0.70 -10.17
N LYS A 60 -6.06 0.57 -11.02
CA LYS A 60 -7.37 1.17 -10.76
C LYS A 60 -7.93 0.59 -9.47
N VAL A 61 -8.56 1.46 -8.70
CA VAL A 61 -9.14 1.10 -7.41
C VAL A 61 -10.66 1.02 -7.53
N GLY A 62 -11.22 -0.08 -7.03
CA GLY A 62 -12.66 -0.33 -6.96
C GLY A 62 -13.22 -0.11 -5.56
N ASP A 63 -14.26 -0.86 -5.24
CA ASP A 63 -14.98 -0.76 -3.98
C ASP A 63 -14.30 -1.51 -2.83
N ILE A 64 -14.66 -1.13 -1.61
CA ILE A 64 -14.37 -1.92 -0.42
C ILE A 64 -15.55 -2.85 -0.19
N VAL A 65 -15.24 -4.10 0.05
CA VAL A 65 -16.22 -5.16 0.33
C VAL A 65 -15.84 -5.89 1.61
N THR A 66 -16.79 -6.60 2.19
CA THR A 66 -16.54 -7.43 3.37
C THR A 66 -16.54 -8.90 2.98
N VAL A 67 -15.51 -9.64 3.39
CA VAL A 67 -15.38 -11.08 3.22
C VAL A 67 -15.10 -11.70 4.59
N ASP A 68 -16.01 -12.53 5.09
CA ASP A 68 -15.94 -13.14 6.43
C ASP A 68 -15.58 -12.12 7.54
N GLY A 69 -16.23 -10.94 7.51
CA GLY A 69 -15.99 -9.86 8.48
C GLY A 69 -14.69 -9.10 8.31
N ARG A 70 -13.89 -9.38 7.28
CA ARG A 70 -12.63 -8.71 6.96
C ARG A 70 -12.83 -7.69 5.86
N PRO A 71 -12.27 -6.48 5.95
CA PRO A 71 -12.30 -5.53 4.85
C PRO A 71 -11.42 -5.99 3.70
N GLY A 72 -11.91 -5.86 2.48
CA GLY A 72 -11.20 -6.18 1.25
C GLY A 72 -11.31 -5.04 0.25
N LEU A 73 -10.21 -4.63 -0.35
CA LEU A 73 -10.15 -3.61 -1.40
C LEU A 73 -10.03 -4.27 -2.77
N ILE A 74 -10.96 -3.98 -3.66
CA ILE A 74 -10.91 -4.45 -5.04
C ILE A 74 -9.95 -3.56 -5.83
N LEU A 75 -9.06 -4.19 -6.59
CA LEU A 75 -8.04 -3.52 -7.40
C LEU A 75 -7.97 -4.16 -8.79
N GLU A 76 -7.56 -3.38 -9.77
CA GLU A 76 -7.22 -3.90 -11.10
C GLU A 76 -6.12 -4.96 -11.01
N ARG A 77 -6.31 -6.08 -11.69
CA ARG A 77 -5.32 -7.15 -11.79
C ARG A 77 -4.25 -6.79 -12.81
N ILE A 78 -3.08 -6.39 -12.33
CA ILE A 78 -1.92 -6.17 -13.18
C ILE A 78 -1.29 -7.52 -13.50
N ARG A 79 -1.30 -7.89 -14.78
CA ARG A 79 -0.64 -9.11 -15.26
C ARG A 79 0.83 -8.82 -15.56
N GLY A 80 1.72 -9.55 -14.91
CA GLY A 80 3.15 -9.36 -15.10
C GLY A 80 3.98 -10.12 -14.08
N VAL A 81 5.30 -9.95 -14.19
CA VAL A 81 6.29 -10.52 -13.28
C VAL A 81 6.92 -9.38 -12.51
N THR A 82 7.03 -9.51 -11.19
CA THR A 82 7.61 -8.46 -10.34
C THR A 82 9.10 -8.24 -10.65
N MET A 83 9.60 -7.03 -10.39
CA MET A 83 11.04 -6.75 -10.49
C MET A 83 11.84 -7.71 -9.60
N MET A 84 11.35 -8.02 -8.39
CA MET A 84 12.01 -8.94 -7.47
C MET A 84 12.16 -10.33 -8.07
N SER A 85 11.09 -10.91 -8.60
CA SER A 85 11.17 -12.23 -9.26
C SER A 85 12.12 -12.23 -10.47
N ARG A 86 12.24 -11.11 -11.17
CA ARG A 86 13.22 -10.96 -12.26
C ARG A 86 14.65 -10.90 -11.74
N ILE A 87 14.89 -10.24 -10.61
CA ILE A 87 16.21 -10.18 -9.98
C ILE A 87 16.58 -11.56 -9.42
N GLU A 88 15.65 -12.26 -8.77
CA GLU A 88 15.86 -13.60 -8.24
C GLU A 88 16.23 -14.59 -9.35
N SER A 89 15.65 -14.45 -10.54
CA SER A 89 15.98 -15.30 -11.70
C SER A 89 17.30 -14.89 -12.38
N ASP A 90 17.72 -13.64 -12.28
CA ASP A 90 18.92 -13.10 -12.89
C ASP A 90 19.43 -11.86 -12.13
N VAL A 91 20.33 -12.08 -11.18
CA VAL A 91 20.91 -11.02 -10.32
C VAL A 91 21.66 -9.95 -11.12
N SER A 92 22.17 -10.26 -12.31
CA SER A 92 22.86 -9.28 -13.16
C SER A 92 21.96 -8.10 -13.56
N ARG A 93 20.63 -8.27 -13.51
CA ARG A 93 19.63 -7.24 -13.83
C ARG A 93 19.34 -6.30 -12.67
N ALA A 94 19.84 -6.55 -11.47
CA ALA A 94 19.57 -5.74 -10.28
C ALA A 94 19.88 -4.25 -10.49
N GLY A 95 21.02 -3.92 -11.12
CA GLY A 95 21.38 -2.54 -11.42
C GLY A 95 20.43 -1.82 -12.38
N CYS A 96 19.89 -2.54 -13.36
CA CYS A 96 18.89 -2.00 -14.28
C CYS A 96 17.58 -1.67 -13.54
N PHE A 97 17.08 -2.62 -12.74
CA PHE A 97 15.83 -2.41 -11.99
C PHE A 97 15.98 -1.37 -10.88
N ALA A 98 17.14 -1.27 -10.22
CA ALA A 98 17.41 -0.21 -9.25
C ALA A 98 17.33 1.17 -9.89
N ARG A 99 17.86 1.34 -11.10
CA ARG A 99 17.75 2.59 -11.86
C ARG A 99 16.31 2.93 -12.20
N GLN A 100 15.55 1.97 -12.74
CA GLN A 100 14.12 2.16 -13.06
C GLN A 100 13.33 2.56 -11.81
N LEU A 101 13.58 1.91 -10.67
CA LEU A 101 12.92 2.25 -9.42
C LEU A 101 13.27 3.66 -8.95
N ALA A 102 14.53 4.07 -9.08
CA ALA A 102 14.95 5.44 -8.76
C ALA A 102 14.29 6.48 -9.68
N GLU A 103 14.20 6.21 -10.97
CA GLU A 103 13.50 7.07 -11.95
C GLU A 103 12.01 7.24 -11.59
N ILE A 104 11.33 6.13 -11.22
CA ILE A 104 9.93 6.16 -10.77
C ILE A 104 9.80 6.98 -9.47
N HIS A 105 10.70 6.81 -8.51
CA HIS A 105 10.70 7.58 -7.26
C HIS A 105 10.88 9.08 -7.52
N VAL A 106 11.82 9.47 -8.39
CA VAL A 106 12.02 10.87 -8.77
C VAL A 106 10.77 11.43 -9.43
N ALA A 107 10.18 10.69 -10.38
CA ALA A 107 8.97 11.11 -11.06
C ALA A 107 7.80 11.33 -10.08
N ILE A 108 7.56 10.40 -9.15
CA ILE A 108 6.51 10.52 -8.13
C ILE A 108 6.78 11.69 -7.20
N SER A 109 8.03 11.84 -6.73
CA SER A 109 8.41 12.92 -5.79
C SER A 109 8.39 14.31 -6.42
N SER A 110 8.36 14.40 -7.76
CA SER A 110 8.25 15.67 -8.49
C SER A 110 6.80 16.13 -8.69
N ILE A 111 5.83 15.29 -8.34
CA ILE A 111 4.41 15.62 -8.47
C ILE A 111 3.99 16.44 -7.24
N VAL A 112 3.31 17.56 -7.50
CA VAL A 112 2.71 18.34 -6.42
C VAL A 112 1.60 17.51 -5.77
N ALA A 113 1.70 17.31 -4.46
CA ALA A 113 0.74 16.50 -3.72
C ALA A 113 -0.68 17.09 -3.80
N ASP A 114 -1.67 16.21 -3.87
CA ASP A 114 -3.08 16.58 -3.75
C ASP A 114 -3.38 16.92 -2.28
N GLU A 115 -4.04 18.05 -2.01
CA GLU A 115 -4.42 18.50 -0.67
C GLU A 115 -5.27 17.48 0.11
N ARG A 116 -5.88 16.52 -0.59
CA ARG A 116 -6.65 15.41 0.00
C ARG A 116 -5.76 14.30 0.56
N LEU A 117 -4.48 14.27 0.22
CA LEU A 117 -3.53 13.34 0.80
C LEU A 117 -3.09 13.85 2.17
N PRO A 118 -3.04 12.96 3.19
CA PRO A 118 -2.59 13.36 4.50
C PRO A 118 -1.10 13.74 4.45
N GLU A 119 -0.75 14.81 5.13
CA GLU A 119 0.64 15.21 5.27
C GLU A 119 1.44 14.11 5.99
N GLN A 120 2.56 13.70 5.40
CA GLN A 120 3.37 12.58 5.88
C GLN A 120 3.91 12.82 7.29
N SER A 121 4.31 14.03 7.61
CA SER A 121 4.78 14.42 8.93
C SER A 121 3.69 14.23 9.99
N ALA A 122 2.45 14.65 9.72
CA ALA A 122 1.31 14.47 10.62
C ALA A 122 0.96 12.99 10.84
N VAL A 123 1.04 12.17 9.78
CA VAL A 123 0.84 10.71 9.87
C VAL A 123 1.91 10.08 10.74
N LEU A 124 3.18 10.42 10.53
CA LEU A 124 4.31 9.89 11.31
C LEU A 124 4.22 10.34 12.77
N GLN A 125 3.91 11.61 13.03
CA GLN A 125 3.70 12.14 14.39
C GLN A 125 2.65 11.33 15.14
N THR A 126 1.52 11.07 14.52
CA THR A 126 0.43 10.27 15.12
C THR A 126 0.89 8.84 15.39
N LYS A 127 1.62 8.20 14.48
CA LYS A 127 2.14 6.83 14.67
C LYS A 127 3.16 6.77 15.81
N ILE A 128 4.09 7.72 15.89
CA ILE A 128 5.08 7.81 16.96
C ILE A 128 4.39 8.02 18.31
N ALA A 129 3.40 8.94 18.37
CA ALA A 129 2.66 9.22 19.59
C ALA A 129 1.90 8.00 20.14
N ARG A 130 1.33 7.17 19.25
CA ARG A 130 0.56 5.96 19.60
C ARG A 130 1.40 4.70 19.79
N CYS A 131 2.69 4.74 19.52
CA CYS A 131 3.55 3.55 19.61
C CYS A 131 3.84 3.21 21.08
N GLU A 132 3.18 2.20 21.61
CA GLU A 132 3.31 1.76 23.02
C GLU A 132 4.67 1.14 23.34
N SER A 133 5.36 0.58 22.32
CA SER A 133 6.68 -0.04 22.52
C SER A 133 7.82 0.98 22.65
N LEU A 134 7.57 2.27 22.40
CA LEU A 134 8.56 3.32 22.59
C LEU A 134 8.58 3.82 24.03
N THR A 135 9.78 3.89 24.61
CA THR A 135 9.98 4.64 25.86
C THR A 135 9.71 6.13 25.61
N GLU A 136 9.35 6.87 26.67
CA GLU A 136 9.08 8.32 26.53
C GLU A 136 10.28 9.08 25.97
N SER A 137 11.50 8.76 26.40
CA SER A 137 12.73 9.36 25.86
C SER A 137 12.92 9.06 24.37
N ALA A 138 12.64 7.83 23.91
CA ALA A 138 12.73 7.47 22.51
C ALA A 138 11.66 8.17 21.67
N ARG A 139 10.44 8.31 22.21
CA ARG A 139 9.32 9.02 21.59
C ARG A 139 9.66 10.49 21.37
N GLN A 140 10.18 11.18 22.40
CA GLN A 140 10.58 12.58 22.31
C GLN A 140 11.69 12.80 21.29
N LYS A 141 12.71 11.92 21.26
CA LYS A 141 13.78 11.97 20.26
C LYS A 141 13.24 11.79 18.83
N ALA A 142 12.35 10.84 18.63
CA ALA A 142 11.74 10.59 17.32
C ALA A 142 10.92 11.79 16.84
N LEU A 143 10.10 12.39 17.73
CA LEU A 143 9.32 13.59 17.40
C LEU A 143 10.21 14.80 17.11
N ALA A 144 11.28 14.99 17.89
CA ALA A 144 12.24 16.07 17.65
C ALA A 144 12.96 15.89 16.30
N SER A 145 13.34 14.66 15.94
CA SER A 145 13.92 14.37 14.63
C SER A 145 12.94 14.61 13.49
N LEU A 146 11.68 14.22 13.66
CA LEU A 146 10.63 14.45 12.67
C LEU A 146 10.40 15.95 12.41
N ALA A 147 10.44 16.78 13.45
CA ALA A 147 10.26 18.23 13.34
C ALA A 147 11.42 18.95 12.61
N GLN A 148 12.56 18.27 12.42
CA GLN A 148 13.72 18.81 11.70
C GLN A 148 13.78 18.32 10.24
N MET A 149 12.87 17.43 9.83
CA MET A 149 12.80 16.97 8.44
C MET A 149 12.19 18.06 7.56
N PRO A 150 12.73 18.25 6.34
CA PRO A 150 12.22 19.22 5.38
C PRO A 150 10.85 18.87 4.87
#